data_e5f1b4dc1e0876ccbbbfaba900bfd5a4
#
_entry.id   e5f1b4dc1e0876ccbbbfaba900bfd5a4
#
_cell.length_a   1.000
_cell.length_b   1.000
_cell.length_c   1.000
_cell.angle_alpha   90.00
_cell.angle_beta   90.00
_cell.angle_gamma   90.00
#
_symmetry.space_group_name_H-M   'P 1'
#
loop_
_entity.id
_entity.type
_entity.pdbx_description
1 polymer ?
#
loop_
_entity_poly.entity_id
_entity_poly.type
_entity_poly.pdbx_seq_one_letter_code
_entity_poly.pdbx_strand_id
1 'polypeptide(L)'
;KNVGACIKHFAANNQETRRMTISSEVDERALREIYLAAFEDAVKEAKPWAVMCSYNQINGTFASENRWLLHDVLKEEWGYDGLVVTDWGAVNDRVKGLMAGLDLEMPGSGGENDRKIVAAVQSGEVPEEVLDETCERIVSRIMTYVENRDQNAVWDKKADHALAVEAAKECMVLLKNEDHILPLSEEDEIAFLGKFAEKPRYQGGG
;
A
#
# COMPACT_ATOMS: atom_id res chain seq x y z
N LYS A 1 -18.31 -7.73 0.89
CA LYS A 1 -18.36 -6.40 1.56
C LYS A 1 -17.81 -5.25 0.71
N ASN A 2 -17.49 -5.43 -0.57
CA ASN A 2 -17.06 -4.38 -1.51
C ASN A 2 -16.05 -3.36 -0.94
N VAL A 3 -15.01 -3.84 -0.31
CA VAL A 3 -13.88 -3.04 0.13
C VAL A 3 -12.69 -3.41 -0.74
N GLY A 4 -12.12 -2.45 -1.45
CA GLY A 4 -10.94 -2.66 -2.25
C GLY A 4 -9.70 -2.83 -1.38
N ALA A 5 -8.85 -3.78 -1.73
CA ALA A 5 -7.53 -3.92 -1.12
C ALA A 5 -6.51 -3.01 -1.81
N CYS A 6 -5.54 -2.52 -1.05
CA CYS A 6 -4.37 -1.82 -1.56
C CYS A 6 -3.11 -2.56 -1.10
N ILE A 7 -2.36 -3.14 -2.03
CA ILE A 7 -1.09 -3.78 -1.70
C ILE A 7 0.05 -2.77 -1.69
N LYS A 8 1.04 -2.98 -0.80
CA LYS A 8 2.12 -2.00 -0.57
C LYS A 8 3.36 -2.63 0.07
N HIS A 9 4.49 -1.98 0.01
CA HIS A 9 4.79 -0.76 -0.74
C HIS A 9 5.60 -1.12 -1.98
N PHE A 10 5.13 -0.76 -3.16
CA PHE A 10 5.66 -1.13 -4.47
C PHE A 10 6.73 -0.15 -4.94
N ALA A 11 8.04 -0.48 -4.92
CA ALA A 11 8.64 -1.71 -4.49
C ALA A 11 10.02 -1.48 -3.86
N ALA A 12 10.65 -2.56 -3.40
CA ALA A 12 12.03 -2.57 -2.91
C ALA A 12 12.33 -1.62 -1.74
N ASN A 13 11.33 -1.33 -0.88
CA ASN A 13 11.51 -0.63 0.39
C ASN A 13 11.66 -1.64 1.53
N ASN A 14 12.77 -2.40 1.52
CA ASN A 14 13.01 -3.48 2.49
C ASN A 14 13.81 -3.02 3.71
N GLN A 15 14.16 -1.74 3.80
CA GLN A 15 14.83 -1.14 4.93
C GLN A 15 14.31 0.29 5.17
N GLU A 16 14.32 0.78 6.41
CA GLU A 16 13.71 2.04 6.80
C GLU A 16 14.69 3.22 6.89
N THR A 17 16.00 2.94 6.95
CA THR A 17 17.00 4.00 7.05
C THR A 17 16.99 4.88 5.80
N ARG A 18 16.64 6.16 5.98
CA ARG A 18 16.55 7.16 4.89
C ARG A 18 15.59 6.77 3.77
N ARG A 19 14.54 6.01 4.05
CA ARG A 19 13.60 5.48 3.06
C ARG A 19 13.01 6.52 2.10
N MET A 20 12.92 7.78 2.53
CA MET A 20 12.41 8.89 1.72
C MET A 20 13.38 9.36 0.62
N THR A 21 14.65 8.97 0.68
CA THR A 21 15.70 9.51 -0.19
C THR A 21 16.69 8.49 -0.70
N ILE A 22 16.69 7.27 -0.16
CA ILE A 22 17.63 6.23 -0.57
C ILE A 22 17.28 5.67 -1.93
N SER A 23 18.30 5.28 -2.70
CA SER A 23 18.13 4.46 -3.91
C SER A 23 18.42 3.01 -3.60
N SER A 24 17.48 2.13 -3.91
CA SER A 24 17.66 0.68 -3.88
C SER A 24 18.29 0.26 -5.21
N GLU A 25 19.60 0.04 -5.18
CA GLU A 25 20.36 -0.39 -6.35
C GLU A 25 20.23 -1.90 -6.50
N VAL A 26 19.57 -2.35 -7.55
CA VAL A 26 19.25 -3.76 -7.76
C VAL A 26 19.18 -4.06 -9.25
N ASP A 27 19.79 -5.17 -9.68
CA ASP A 27 19.67 -5.63 -11.06
C ASP A 27 18.24 -6.14 -11.36
N GLU A 28 17.86 -6.12 -12.64
CA GLU A 28 16.49 -6.45 -13.05
C GLU A 28 16.10 -7.87 -12.67
N ARG A 29 17.02 -8.84 -12.75
CA ARG A 29 16.71 -10.22 -12.37
C ARG A 29 16.37 -10.35 -10.90
N ALA A 30 17.20 -9.79 -10.03
CA ALA A 30 16.95 -9.80 -8.59
C ALA A 30 15.66 -9.01 -8.24
N LEU A 31 15.44 -7.88 -8.93
CA LEU A 31 14.22 -7.10 -8.75
C LEU A 31 12.97 -7.94 -9.08
N ARG A 32 12.93 -8.61 -10.22
CA ARG A 32 11.80 -9.44 -10.64
C ARG A 32 11.63 -10.70 -9.80
N GLU A 33 12.70 -11.44 -9.54
CA GLU A 33 12.62 -12.74 -8.88
C GLU A 33 12.41 -12.65 -7.37
N ILE A 34 12.76 -11.52 -6.73
CA ILE A 34 12.70 -11.35 -5.27
C ILE A 34 11.71 -10.25 -4.87
N TYR A 35 11.92 -9.02 -5.35
CA TYR A 35 11.20 -7.86 -4.84
C TYR A 35 9.84 -7.62 -5.49
N LEU A 36 9.66 -8.05 -6.74
CA LEU A 36 8.42 -7.90 -7.48
C LEU A 36 7.55 -9.15 -7.48
N ALA A 37 8.11 -10.34 -7.26
CA ALA A 37 7.41 -11.61 -7.41
C ALA A 37 6.09 -11.67 -6.61
N ALA A 38 6.12 -11.32 -5.32
CA ALA A 38 4.91 -11.33 -4.49
C ALA A 38 3.86 -10.29 -4.93
N PHE A 39 4.28 -9.17 -5.52
CA PHE A 39 3.36 -8.19 -6.10
C PHE A 39 2.75 -8.70 -7.39
N GLU A 40 3.54 -9.36 -8.24
CA GLU A 40 3.06 -9.97 -9.48
C GLU A 40 1.97 -11.00 -9.20
N ASP A 41 2.22 -11.93 -8.28
CA ASP A 41 1.25 -12.94 -7.87
C ASP A 41 -0.03 -12.26 -7.32
N ALA A 42 0.11 -11.28 -6.43
CA ALA A 42 -1.03 -10.58 -5.85
C ALA A 42 -1.83 -9.80 -6.91
N VAL A 43 -1.18 -9.16 -7.87
CA VAL A 43 -1.83 -8.42 -8.95
C VAL A 43 -2.59 -9.37 -9.88
N LYS A 44 -1.95 -10.46 -10.31
CA LYS A 44 -2.53 -11.41 -11.27
C LYS A 44 -3.65 -12.26 -10.66
N GLU A 45 -3.47 -12.71 -9.41
CA GLU A 45 -4.39 -13.65 -8.76
C GLU A 45 -5.49 -12.92 -7.96
N ALA A 46 -5.13 -11.92 -7.14
CA ALA A 46 -6.08 -11.26 -6.24
C ALA A 46 -6.69 -9.97 -6.79
N LYS A 47 -6.12 -9.38 -7.84
CA LYS A 47 -6.60 -8.17 -8.53
C LYS A 47 -6.96 -7.04 -7.55
N PRO A 48 -6.01 -6.54 -6.76
CA PRO A 48 -6.27 -5.48 -5.80
C PRO A 48 -6.75 -4.21 -6.50
N TRP A 49 -7.57 -3.41 -5.81
CA TRP A 49 -8.09 -2.16 -6.39
C TRP A 49 -7.03 -1.07 -6.48
N ALA A 50 -6.06 -1.10 -5.60
CA ALA A 50 -4.96 -0.15 -5.60
C ALA A 50 -3.61 -0.81 -5.32
N VAL A 51 -2.57 -0.20 -5.85
CA VAL A 51 -1.17 -0.48 -5.52
C VAL A 51 -0.55 0.82 -5.02
N MET A 52 0.05 0.79 -3.83
CA MET A 52 0.72 1.96 -3.28
C MET A 52 2.21 1.90 -3.60
N CYS A 53 2.72 2.91 -4.33
CA CYS A 53 4.14 3.01 -4.60
C CYS A 53 4.93 3.36 -3.33
N SER A 54 6.18 2.91 -3.26
CA SER A 54 7.07 3.15 -2.13
C SER A 54 7.74 4.54 -2.19
N TYR A 55 8.40 4.93 -1.08
CA TYR A 55 9.11 6.20 -0.98
C TYR A 55 10.43 6.24 -1.74
N ASN A 56 11.15 5.12 -1.72
CA ASN A 56 12.54 5.03 -2.18
C ASN A 56 12.67 5.20 -3.69
N GLN A 57 13.88 5.49 -4.09
CA GLN A 57 14.28 5.32 -5.48
C GLN A 57 14.61 3.84 -5.77
N ILE A 58 14.46 3.46 -7.02
CA ILE A 58 14.95 2.20 -7.56
C ILE A 58 15.89 2.58 -8.71
N ASN A 59 17.15 2.22 -8.57
CA ASN A 59 18.19 2.54 -9.55
C ASN A 59 18.20 4.04 -9.94
N GLY A 60 18.11 4.91 -8.94
CA GLY A 60 18.16 6.36 -9.08
C GLY A 60 16.85 7.06 -9.45
N THR A 61 15.73 6.32 -9.64
CA THR A 61 14.42 6.92 -9.99
C THR A 61 13.42 6.64 -8.87
N PHE A 62 12.75 7.68 -8.34
CA PHE A 62 11.71 7.49 -7.33
C PHE A 62 10.62 6.55 -7.83
N ALA A 63 10.16 5.63 -6.96
CA ALA A 63 9.14 4.66 -7.33
C ALA A 63 7.87 5.32 -7.90
N SER A 64 7.49 6.49 -7.38
CA SER A 64 6.34 7.28 -7.85
C SER A 64 6.52 7.90 -9.25
N GLU A 65 7.74 7.94 -9.77
CA GLU A 65 8.11 8.54 -11.06
C GLU A 65 8.73 7.50 -12.02
N ASN A 66 8.76 6.25 -11.62
CA ASN A 66 9.42 5.19 -12.36
C ASN A 66 8.46 4.57 -13.40
N ARG A 67 8.56 5.07 -14.64
CA ARG A 67 7.72 4.59 -15.75
C ARG A 67 7.86 3.09 -16.00
N TRP A 68 9.10 2.58 -15.98
CA TRP A 68 9.35 1.16 -16.18
C TRP A 68 8.58 0.33 -15.11
N LEU A 69 8.62 0.78 -13.84
CA LEU A 69 7.95 0.06 -12.74
C LEU A 69 6.42 0.16 -12.82
N LEU A 70 5.89 1.40 -12.95
CA LEU A 70 4.46 1.67 -12.80
C LEU A 70 3.65 1.44 -14.07
N HIS A 71 4.26 1.71 -15.22
CA HIS A 71 3.60 1.55 -16.51
C HIS A 71 4.00 0.24 -17.17
N ASP A 72 5.29 0.09 -17.51
CA ASP A 72 5.71 -1.00 -18.40
C ASP A 72 5.56 -2.37 -17.72
N VAL A 73 5.98 -2.51 -16.45
CA VAL A 73 5.84 -3.76 -15.69
C VAL A 73 4.44 -3.93 -15.11
N LEU A 74 3.98 -2.96 -14.30
CA LEU A 74 2.74 -3.14 -13.55
C LEU A 74 1.51 -3.11 -14.47
N LYS A 75 1.35 -2.07 -15.30
CA LYS A 75 0.14 -1.88 -16.10
C LYS A 75 0.16 -2.70 -17.39
N GLU A 76 1.27 -2.67 -18.15
CA GLU A 76 1.35 -3.36 -19.43
C GLU A 76 1.65 -4.86 -19.28
N GLU A 77 2.76 -5.21 -18.64
CA GLU A 77 3.21 -6.61 -18.58
C GLU A 77 2.29 -7.47 -17.70
N TRP A 78 1.88 -6.95 -16.52
CA TRP A 78 1.00 -7.70 -15.61
C TRP A 78 -0.49 -7.47 -15.86
N GLY A 79 -0.84 -6.52 -16.73
CA GLY A 79 -2.23 -6.21 -17.07
C GLY A 79 -3.01 -5.59 -15.92
N TYR A 80 -2.37 -4.77 -15.09
CA TYR A 80 -3.01 -4.14 -13.95
C TYR A 80 -3.90 -2.97 -14.35
N ASP A 81 -5.18 -3.07 -14.08
CA ASP A 81 -6.20 -2.07 -14.41
C ASP A 81 -6.63 -1.19 -13.21
N GLY A 82 -6.04 -1.41 -12.03
CA GLY A 82 -6.35 -0.66 -10.82
C GLY A 82 -5.62 0.66 -10.68
N LEU A 83 -5.76 1.30 -9.52
CA LEU A 83 -5.14 2.58 -9.20
C LEU A 83 -3.72 2.41 -8.67
N VAL A 84 -2.82 3.27 -9.12
CA VAL A 84 -1.53 3.48 -8.45
C VAL A 84 -1.65 4.73 -7.58
N VAL A 85 -1.45 4.56 -6.28
CA VAL A 85 -1.49 5.64 -5.30
C VAL A 85 -0.12 5.82 -4.65
N THR A 86 0.22 7.04 -4.25
CA THR A 86 1.47 7.26 -3.52
C THR A 86 1.39 6.77 -2.08
N ASP A 87 2.52 6.39 -1.50
CA ASP A 87 2.68 6.47 -0.05
C ASP A 87 2.59 7.94 0.41
N TRP A 88 2.38 8.17 1.69
CA TRP A 88 2.01 9.47 2.24
C TRP A 88 3.11 10.52 2.04
N GLY A 89 2.91 11.40 1.05
CA GLY A 89 3.88 12.41 0.68
C GLY A 89 5.03 11.91 -0.23
N ALA A 90 4.86 10.79 -0.92
CA ALA A 90 5.89 10.21 -1.80
C ALA A 90 5.95 10.88 -3.20
N VAL A 91 5.35 12.03 -3.39
CA VAL A 91 5.46 12.80 -4.65
C VAL A 91 6.66 13.73 -4.58
N ASN A 92 7.56 13.62 -5.57
CA ASN A 92 8.65 14.58 -5.79
C ASN A 92 8.33 15.47 -7.01
N ASP A 93 7.96 14.86 -8.14
CA ASP A 93 7.51 15.55 -9.34
C ASP A 93 6.17 14.92 -9.80
N ARG A 94 5.07 15.65 -9.61
CA ARG A 94 3.73 15.13 -9.92
C ARG A 94 3.49 14.94 -11.41
N VAL A 95 4.10 15.78 -12.25
CA VAL A 95 3.97 15.69 -13.71
C VAL A 95 4.68 14.44 -14.22
N LYS A 96 5.92 14.20 -13.76
CA LYS A 96 6.64 12.97 -14.07
C LYS A 96 5.90 11.74 -13.55
N GLY A 97 5.34 11.83 -12.34
CA GLY A 97 4.55 10.74 -11.76
C GLY A 97 3.34 10.40 -12.63
N LEU A 98 2.58 11.39 -13.10
CA LEU A 98 1.46 11.18 -14.02
C LEU A 98 1.91 10.47 -15.30
N MET A 99 2.98 10.94 -15.93
CA MET A 99 3.56 10.34 -17.12
C MET A 99 4.14 8.95 -16.90
N ALA A 100 4.50 8.63 -15.65
CA ALA A 100 4.98 7.30 -15.26
C ALA A 100 3.84 6.31 -14.93
N GLY A 101 2.59 6.77 -14.84
CA GLY A 101 1.45 5.93 -14.52
C GLY A 101 0.96 6.02 -13.08
N LEU A 102 1.39 7.03 -12.31
CA LEU A 102 0.87 7.35 -10.98
C LEU A 102 -0.51 8.03 -11.10
N ASP A 103 -1.54 7.40 -10.57
CA ASP A 103 -2.90 7.90 -10.70
C ASP A 103 -3.29 8.90 -9.61
N LEU A 104 -2.98 8.62 -8.33
CA LEU A 104 -3.47 9.41 -7.21
C LEU A 104 -2.35 9.79 -6.23
N GLU A 105 -2.25 11.09 -5.93
CA GLU A 105 -1.37 11.64 -4.91
C GLU A 105 -2.05 11.62 -3.54
N MET A 106 -1.35 11.15 -2.52
CA MET A 106 -1.82 11.14 -1.13
C MET A 106 -0.72 11.66 -0.17
N PRO A 107 -1.06 12.58 0.77
CA PRO A 107 -2.25 13.43 0.74
C PRO A 107 -2.19 14.42 -0.42
N GLY A 108 -3.32 15.00 -0.77
CA GLY A 108 -3.35 16.05 -1.81
C GLY A 108 -2.54 17.30 -1.41
N SER A 109 -1.99 17.98 -2.41
CA SER A 109 -1.10 19.14 -2.25
C SER A 109 -1.82 20.48 -2.01
N GLY A 110 -3.14 20.45 -1.75
CA GLY A 110 -3.94 21.68 -1.66
C GLY A 110 -4.09 22.42 -3.01
N GLY A 111 -4.04 21.66 -4.10
CA GLY A 111 -4.20 22.19 -5.46
C GLY A 111 -2.89 22.69 -6.11
N GLU A 112 -1.76 22.61 -5.43
CA GLU A 112 -0.48 23.04 -6.01
C GLU A 112 -0.07 22.14 -7.19
N ASN A 113 -0.07 20.83 -6.97
CA ASN A 113 0.29 19.87 -8.00
C ASN A 113 -0.78 19.75 -9.10
N ASP A 114 -2.05 19.99 -8.75
CA ASP A 114 -3.14 20.06 -9.75
C ASP A 114 -2.88 21.17 -10.77
N ARG A 115 -2.47 22.36 -10.31
CA ARG A 115 -2.08 23.47 -11.20
C ARG A 115 -0.89 23.12 -12.09
N LYS A 116 0.09 22.36 -11.59
CA LYS A 116 1.24 21.90 -12.39
C LYS A 116 0.79 20.94 -13.50
N ILE A 117 -0.10 19.99 -13.19
CA ILE A 117 -0.68 19.07 -14.19
C ILE A 117 -1.44 19.86 -15.26
N VAL A 118 -2.35 20.77 -14.85
CA VAL A 118 -3.12 21.57 -15.78
C VAL A 118 -2.20 22.40 -16.71
N ALA A 119 -1.17 23.03 -16.16
CA ALA A 119 -0.20 23.78 -16.93
C ALA A 119 0.59 22.89 -17.91
N ALA A 120 0.98 21.69 -17.49
CA ALA A 120 1.71 20.72 -18.32
C ALA A 120 0.85 20.21 -19.49
N VAL A 121 -0.45 19.96 -19.26
CA VAL A 121 -1.39 19.59 -20.34
C VAL A 121 -1.59 20.78 -21.30
N GLN A 122 -1.83 21.98 -20.77
CA GLN A 122 -2.03 23.18 -21.60
C GLN A 122 -0.81 23.54 -22.43
N SER A 123 0.40 23.25 -21.97
CA SER A 123 1.64 23.48 -22.73
C SER A 123 1.96 22.38 -23.75
N GLY A 124 1.25 21.24 -23.69
CA GLY A 124 1.52 20.06 -24.49
C GLY A 124 2.68 19.20 -23.97
N GLU A 125 3.19 19.45 -22.76
CA GLU A 125 4.19 18.61 -22.10
C GLU A 125 3.59 17.25 -21.73
N VAL A 126 2.34 17.23 -21.28
CA VAL A 126 1.55 16.02 -21.00
C VAL A 126 0.43 15.92 -22.03
N PRO A 127 0.35 14.80 -22.79
CA PRO A 127 -0.81 14.53 -23.64
C PRO A 127 -2.10 14.47 -22.80
N GLU A 128 -3.18 15.07 -23.25
CA GLU A 128 -4.47 15.11 -22.54
C GLU A 128 -5.00 13.68 -22.29
N GLU A 129 -4.74 12.79 -23.23
CA GLU A 129 -5.14 11.37 -23.15
C GLU A 129 -4.58 10.67 -21.90
N VAL A 130 -3.36 11.02 -21.45
CA VAL A 130 -2.75 10.47 -20.24
C VAL A 130 -3.51 10.89 -18.98
N LEU A 131 -3.98 12.14 -18.95
CA LEU A 131 -4.83 12.64 -17.87
C LEU A 131 -6.20 11.98 -17.90
N ASP A 132 -6.81 11.87 -19.08
CA ASP A 132 -8.13 11.25 -19.27
C ASP A 132 -8.12 9.79 -18.82
N GLU A 133 -7.14 9.00 -19.23
CA GLU A 133 -6.98 7.61 -18.77
C GLU A 133 -6.84 7.49 -17.24
N THR A 134 -6.12 8.43 -16.62
CA THR A 134 -5.96 8.47 -15.16
C THR A 134 -7.29 8.80 -14.49
N CYS A 135 -8.02 9.78 -14.98
CA CYS A 135 -9.35 10.14 -14.49
C CYS A 135 -10.34 8.98 -14.67
N GLU A 136 -10.32 8.32 -15.82
CA GLU A 136 -11.18 7.17 -16.09
C GLU A 136 -10.94 6.03 -15.10
N ARG A 137 -9.69 5.70 -14.81
CA ARG A 137 -9.35 4.68 -13.79
C ARG A 137 -9.94 5.03 -12.42
N ILE A 138 -9.80 6.27 -11.97
CA ILE A 138 -10.34 6.73 -10.68
C ILE A 138 -11.87 6.64 -10.68
N VAL A 139 -12.52 7.20 -11.69
CA VAL A 139 -13.98 7.22 -11.81
C VAL A 139 -14.53 5.79 -11.91
N SER A 140 -13.90 4.93 -12.69
CA SER A 140 -14.29 3.52 -12.83
C SER A 140 -14.29 2.79 -11.48
N ARG A 141 -13.28 3.00 -10.63
CA ARG A 141 -13.25 2.39 -9.28
C ARG A 141 -14.36 2.94 -8.37
N ILE A 142 -14.61 4.24 -8.43
CA ILE A 142 -15.73 4.85 -7.68
C ILE A 142 -17.07 4.27 -8.14
N MET A 143 -17.30 4.15 -9.44
CA MET A 143 -18.52 3.59 -9.99
C MET A 143 -18.68 2.11 -9.61
N THR A 144 -17.62 1.31 -9.69
CA THR A 144 -17.62 -0.08 -9.25
C THR A 144 -18.05 -0.20 -7.79
N TYR A 145 -17.57 0.69 -6.91
CA TYR A 145 -18.01 0.71 -5.52
C TYR A 145 -19.49 1.09 -5.40
N VAL A 146 -19.92 2.15 -6.07
CA VAL A 146 -21.30 2.67 -5.99
C VAL A 146 -22.32 1.60 -6.46
N GLU A 147 -22.00 0.92 -7.55
CA GLU A 147 -22.89 -0.09 -8.14
C GLU A 147 -22.99 -1.37 -7.32
N ASN A 148 -21.91 -1.76 -6.66
CA ASN A 148 -21.83 -3.04 -5.96
C ASN A 148 -21.88 -2.93 -4.43
N ARG A 149 -21.96 -1.73 -3.87
CA ARG A 149 -22.00 -1.55 -2.41
C ARG A 149 -23.21 -2.24 -1.79
N ASP A 150 -23.00 -2.98 -0.74
CA ASP A 150 -24.08 -3.48 0.10
C ASP A 150 -24.64 -2.34 0.98
N GLN A 151 -25.82 -1.86 0.63
CA GLN A 151 -26.51 -0.78 1.35
C GLN A 151 -26.98 -1.20 2.74
N ASN A 152 -27.04 -2.50 3.02
CA ASN A 152 -27.43 -3.07 4.30
C ASN A 152 -26.23 -3.48 5.16
N ALA A 153 -25.01 -3.22 4.70
CA ALA A 153 -23.81 -3.51 5.46
C ALA A 153 -23.82 -2.72 6.78
N VAL A 154 -23.70 -3.43 7.88
CA VAL A 154 -23.63 -2.85 9.22
C VAL A 154 -22.27 -3.15 9.82
N TRP A 155 -21.68 -2.17 10.46
CA TRP A 155 -20.49 -2.34 11.27
C TRP A 155 -20.86 -2.89 12.64
N ASP A 156 -20.44 -4.11 12.93
CA ASP A 156 -20.59 -4.73 14.25
C ASP A 156 -19.24 -4.79 14.96
N LYS A 157 -18.98 -3.79 15.80
CA LYS A 157 -17.71 -3.67 16.55
C LYS A 157 -17.44 -4.88 17.44
N LYS A 158 -18.46 -5.52 17.99
CA LYS A 158 -18.26 -6.69 18.87
C LYS A 158 -17.88 -7.92 18.07
N ALA A 159 -18.55 -8.17 16.95
CA ALA A 159 -18.23 -9.26 16.05
C ALA A 159 -16.82 -9.08 15.44
N ASP A 160 -16.48 -7.87 15.00
CA ASP A 160 -15.17 -7.56 14.44
C ASP A 160 -14.06 -7.73 15.49
N HIS A 161 -14.30 -7.31 16.75
CA HIS A 161 -13.37 -7.53 17.85
C HIS A 161 -13.19 -9.01 18.17
N ALA A 162 -14.27 -9.79 18.20
CA ALA A 162 -14.18 -11.24 18.41
C ALA A 162 -13.36 -11.92 17.31
N LEU A 163 -13.57 -11.53 16.04
CA LEU A 163 -12.78 -12.03 14.93
C LEU A 163 -11.30 -11.66 15.06
N ALA A 164 -10.99 -10.42 15.46
CA ALA A 164 -9.62 -9.98 15.70
C ALA A 164 -8.93 -10.80 16.82
N VAL A 165 -9.67 -11.14 17.88
CA VAL A 165 -9.16 -12.00 18.95
C VAL A 165 -8.86 -13.41 18.45
N GLU A 166 -9.74 -14.03 17.66
CA GLU A 166 -9.50 -15.34 17.09
C GLU A 166 -8.30 -15.30 16.13
N ALA A 167 -8.22 -14.32 15.25
CA ALA A 167 -7.07 -14.15 14.37
C ALA A 167 -5.75 -14.00 15.16
N ALA A 168 -5.75 -13.24 16.24
CA ALA A 168 -4.58 -13.09 17.10
C ALA A 168 -4.16 -14.42 17.76
N LYS A 169 -5.11 -15.22 18.21
CA LYS A 169 -4.82 -16.57 18.78
C LYS A 169 -4.15 -17.48 17.76
N GLU A 170 -4.66 -17.52 16.53
CA GLU A 170 -4.11 -18.33 15.44
C GLU A 170 -2.69 -17.87 15.01
N CYS A 171 -2.35 -16.59 15.24
CA CYS A 171 -1.02 -16.06 14.93
C CYS A 171 0.03 -16.34 16.03
N MET A 172 -0.37 -16.82 17.21
CA MET A 172 0.57 -17.10 18.30
C MET A 172 1.19 -18.48 18.15
N VAL A 173 2.52 -18.52 18.17
CA VAL A 173 3.29 -19.77 18.11
C VAL A 173 4.01 -19.98 19.42
N LEU A 174 3.67 -21.05 20.16
CA LEU A 174 4.35 -21.41 21.39
C LEU A 174 5.67 -22.11 21.06
N LEU A 175 6.78 -21.38 21.16
CA LEU A 175 8.11 -21.87 20.81
C LEU A 175 8.71 -22.79 21.88
N LYS A 176 8.37 -22.58 23.16
CA LYS A 176 8.92 -23.30 24.29
C LYS A 176 7.94 -23.27 25.47
N ASN A 177 7.70 -24.39 26.12
CA ASN A 177 6.91 -24.51 27.33
C ASN A 177 7.48 -25.65 28.19
N GLU A 178 8.72 -25.46 28.66
CA GLU A 178 9.36 -26.38 29.60
C GLU A 178 8.64 -26.31 30.94
N ASP A 179 8.58 -27.45 31.63
CA ASP A 179 7.89 -27.62 32.91
C ASP A 179 6.37 -27.30 32.86
N HIS A 180 5.79 -27.21 31.68
CA HIS A 180 4.36 -26.96 31.49
C HIS A 180 3.82 -25.74 32.26
N ILE A 181 4.58 -24.63 32.28
CA ILE A 181 4.15 -23.37 32.92
C ILE A 181 2.88 -22.80 32.30
N LEU A 182 2.68 -23.01 31.00
CA LEU A 182 1.46 -22.60 30.30
C LEU A 182 0.53 -23.79 30.05
N PRO A 183 -0.79 -23.61 30.15
CA PRO A 183 -1.52 -22.37 30.50
C PRO A 183 -1.38 -22.00 31.97
N LEU A 184 -1.40 -20.70 32.25
CA LEU A 184 -1.44 -20.19 33.63
C LEU A 184 -2.77 -20.53 34.28
N SER A 185 -2.76 -20.78 35.60
CA SER A 185 -3.96 -20.93 36.41
C SER A 185 -4.36 -19.62 37.11
N GLU A 186 -5.58 -19.53 37.60
CA GLU A 186 -6.05 -18.40 38.39
C GLU A 186 -5.34 -18.26 39.75
N GLU A 187 -4.69 -19.34 40.20
CA GLU A 187 -3.96 -19.40 41.47
C GLU A 187 -2.49 -18.99 41.34
N ASP A 188 -1.99 -18.82 40.10
CA ASP A 188 -0.59 -18.48 39.85
C ASP A 188 -0.29 -17.03 40.26
N GLU A 189 0.82 -16.84 40.96
CA GLU A 189 1.35 -15.49 41.22
C GLU A 189 2.09 -14.95 39.97
N ILE A 190 1.56 -13.87 39.39
CA ILE A 190 2.07 -13.28 38.16
C ILE A 190 2.72 -11.93 38.46
N ALA A 191 4.00 -11.77 38.12
CA ALA A 191 4.69 -10.47 38.19
C ALA A 191 4.61 -9.75 36.83
N PHE A 192 4.03 -8.55 36.81
CA PHE A 192 4.01 -7.69 35.65
C PHE A 192 5.19 -6.72 35.67
N LEU A 193 6.05 -6.77 34.65
CA LEU A 193 7.24 -5.95 34.56
C LEU A 193 7.18 -5.05 33.32
N GLY A 194 7.45 -3.77 33.53
CA GLY A 194 7.57 -2.79 32.46
C GLY A 194 6.26 -2.04 32.16
N LYS A 195 6.45 -0.86 31.60
CA LYS A 195 5.36 0.11 31.34
C LYS A 195 4.24 -0.47 30.46
N PHE A 196 4.57 -1.35 29.54
CA PHE A 196 3.57 -1.92 28.62
C PHE A 196 2.73 -3.03 29.26
N ALA A 197 3.14 -3.58 30.41
CA ALA A 197 2.30 -4.49 31.17
C ALA A 197 1.10 -3.74 31.81
N GLU A 198 1.31 -2.47 32.23
CA GLU A 198 0.26 -1.60 32.77
C GLU A 198 -0.58 -0.97 31.65
N LYS A 199 0.10 -0.46 30.60
CA LYS A 199 -0.54 0.22 29.47
C LYS A 199 0.00 -0.30 28.16
N PRO A 200 -0.59 -1.39 27.64
CA PRO A 200 -0.12 -1.99 26.38
C PRO A 200 -0.20 -1.02 25.21
N ARG A 201 0.83 -1.04 24.38
CA ARG A 201 0.87 -0.31 23.12
C ARG A 201 0.36 -1.23 22.03
N TYR A 202 -0.90 -1.07 21.64
CA TYR A 202 -1.56 -1.89 20.64
C TYR A 202 -1.75 -1.20 19.28
N GLN A 203 -1.32 0.05 19.18
CA GLN A 203 -1.48 0.86 17.97
C GLN A 203 -0.23 1.70 17.72
N GLY A 204 0.16 1.84 16.45
CA GLY A 204 1.25 2.70 16.02
C GLY A 204 0.88 4.18 15.97
N GLY A 205 1.29 4.87 14.92
CA GLY A 205 0.83 6.22 14.60
C GLY A 205 -0.49 6.17 13.84
N GLY A 206 -1.33 7.16 14.03
CA GLY A 206 -2.61 7.27 13.34
C GLY A 206 -3.82 7.24 14.23
#